data_f05da03369f0d825eccfe78854410588
#
_entry.id   f05da03369f0d825eccfe78854410588
#
_cell.length_a   1.000
_cell.length_b   1.000
_cell.length_c   1.000
_cell.angle_alpha   90.00
_cell.angle_beta   90.00
_cell.angle_gamma   90.00
#
_symmetry.space_group_name_H-M   'P 1'
#
loop_
_entity.id
_entity.type
_entity.pdbx_description
1 polymer ?
#
loop_
_entity_poly.entity_id
_entity_poly.type
_entity_poly.pdbx_seq_one_letter_code
_entity_poly.pdbx_strand_id
1 'polypeptide(L)'
;MDVSIQAQILNLLMDLQEERGLTYLFITHNLSVVKHISSEIAVMYLGQCVEKAPADELFDNPLHPYTRALLDAIPVPRLEYRDKTSVIRGELSNPIDPAPGCRFAPRCDHCTEACRNHDCQLRDMGEGHYVACTLYEK
;
A
#
# COMPACT_ATOMS: atom_id res chain seq x y z
N MET A 1 -14.43 13.40 -10.39
CA MET A 1 -14.37 14.62 -9.53
C MET A 1 -13.14 15.43 -9.94
N ASP A 2 -13.31 16.70 -10.13
CA ASP A 2 -12.21 17.59 -10.51
C ASP A 2 -11.14 17.61 -9.41
N VAL A 3 -9.86 17.58 -9.78
CA VAL A 3 -8.70 17.56 -8.86
C VAL A 3 -8.74 18.77 -7.91
N SER A 4 -9.21 19.90 -8.39
CA SER A 4 -9.35 21.13 -7.61
C SER A 4 -10.41 21.01 -6.50
N ILE A 5 -11.55 20.40 -6.80
CA ILE A 5 -12.63 20.15 -5.81
C ILE A 5 -12.17 19.13 -4.77
N GLN A 6 -11.47 18.08 -5.20
CA GLN A 6 -10.92 17.08 -4.28
C GLN A 6 -9.93 17.71 -3.29
N ALA A 7 -9.04 18.57 -3.76
CA ALA A 7 -8.10 19.28 -2.89
C ALA A 7 -8.80 20.19 -1.87
N GLN A 8 -9.88 20.89 -2.28
CA GLN A 8 -10.66 21.72 -1.35
C GLN A 8 -11.35 20.91 -0.27
N ILE A 9 -11.91 19.75 -0.61
CA ILE A 9 -12.54 18.85 0.36
C ILE A 9 -11.51 18.31 1.35
N LEU A 10 -10.32 17.93 0.87
CA LEU A 10 -9.25 17.44 1.74
C LEU A 10 -8.78 18.50 2.72
N ASN A 11 -8.58 19.74 2.26
CA ASN A 11 -8.22 20.86 3.13
C ASN A 11 -9.30 21.10 4.20
N LEU A 12 -10.57 21.09 3.81
CA LEU A 12 -11.67 21.23 4.77
C LEU A 12 -11.66 20.11 5.83
N LEU A 13 -11.40 18.86 5.43
CA LEU A 13 -11.32 17.74 6.37
C LEU A 13 -10.12 17.87 7.31
N MET A 14 -8.99 18.37 6.84
CA MET A 14 -7.81 18.65 7.68
C MET A 14 -8.08 19.77 8.67
N ASP A 15 -8.71 20.85 8.24
CA ASP A 15 -9.12 21.96 9.13
C ASP A 15 -10.07 21.48 10.23
N LEU A 16 -11.07 20.67 9.87
CA LEU A 16 -12.00 20.08 10.85
C LEU A 16 -11.31 19.11 11.81
N GLN A 17 -10.31 18.37 11.33
CA GLN A 17 -9.51 17.49 12.18
C GLN A 17 -8.76 18.27 13.25
N GLU A 18 -8.14 19.38 12.86
CA GLU A 18 -7.40 20.25 13.77
C GLU A 18 -8.33 20.97 14.77
N GLU A 19 -9.43 21.55 14.27
CA GLU A 19 -10.38 22.29 15.10
C GLU A 19 -11.11 21.41 16.12
N ARG A 20 -11.45 20.18 15.75
CA ARG A 20 -12.32 19.30 16.53
C ARG A 20 -11.62 18.07 17.11
N GLY A 21 -10.34 17.87 16.86
CA GLY A 21 -9.59 16.71 17.31
C GLY A 21 -10.13 15.39 16.74
N LEU A 22 -10.60 15.39 15.49
CA LEU A 22 -11.21 14.23 14.87
C LEU A 22 -10.14 13.23 14.40
N THR A 23 -10.47 11.95 14.47
CA THR A 23 -9.70 10.88 13.82
C THR A 23 -10.48 10.38 12.62
N TYR A 24 -9.82 10.30 11.47
CA TYR A 24 -10.41 9.81 10.23
C TYR A 24 -9.86 8.44 9.84
N LEU A 25 -10.73 7.63 9.28
CA LEU A 25 -10.36 6.45 8.51
C LEU A 25 -10.72 6.69 7.04
N PHE A 26 -9.70 6.79 6.18
CA PHE A 26 -9.88 6.93 4.74
C PHE A 26 -9.69 5.60 4.04
N ILE A 27 -10.64 5.24 3.17
CA ILE A 27 -10.52 4.10 2.27
C ILE A 27 -10.47 4.67 0.85
N THR A 28 -9.35 4.50 0.16
CA THR A 28 -9.10 5.07 -1.15
C THR A 28 -8.10 4.24 -1.94
N HIS A 29 -8.14 4.34 -3.25
CA HIS A 29 -7.12 3.80 -4.16
C HIS A 29 -6.15 4.89 -4.66
N ASN A 30 -6.33 6.14 -4.25
CA ASN A 30 -5.49 7.26 -4.68
C ASN A 30 -4.37 7.52 -3.66
N LEU A 31 -3.20 6.94 -3.91
CA LEU A 31 -2.02 7.07 -3.05
C LEU A 31 -1.49 8.50 -2.92
N SER A 32 -1.65 9.33 -3.95
CA SER A 32 -1.22 10.73 -3.91
C SER A 32 -1.99 11.53 -2.86
N VAL A 33 -3.28 11.23 -2.69
CA VAL A 33 -4.13 11.84 -1.66
C VAL A 33 -3.72 11.36 -0.28
N VAL A 34 -3.52 10.04 -0.14
CA VAL A 34 -3.20 9.40 1.15
C VAL A 34 -1.93 9.97 1.76
N LYS A 35 -0.91 10.23 0.95
CA LYS A 35 0.37 10.81 1.42
C LYS A 35 0.19 12.13 2.19
N HIS A 36 -0.76 12.95 1.77
CA HIS A 36 -0.93 14.30 2.33
C HIS A 36 -1.79 14.36 3.59
N ILE A 37 -2.71 13.40 3.77
CA ILE A 37 -3.71 13.47 4.82
C ILE A 37 -3.58 12.40 5.90
N SER A 38 -2.78 11.37 5.65
CA SER A 38 -2.66 10.23 6.56
C SER A 38 -1.39 10.29 7.38
N SER A 39 -1.51 10.02 8.67
CA SER A 39 -0.36 9.79 9.56
C SER A 39 0.15 8.35 9.46
N GLU A 40 -0.76 7.39 9.23
CA GLU A 40 -0.47 5.97 9.10
C GLU A 40 -1.24 5.37 7.93
N ILE A 41 -0.64 4.44 7.21
CA ILE A 41 -1.22 3.81 6.03
C ILE A 41 -1.19 2.30 6.19
N ALA A 42 -2.33 1.66 5.91
CA ALA A 42 -2.42 0.22 5.77
C ALA A 42 -2.73 -0.13 4.31
N VAL A 43 -1.86 -0.90 3.69
CA VAL A 43 -2.02 -1.39 2.32
C VAL A 43 -2.74 -2.72 2.34
N MET A 44 -3.82 -2.82 1.59
CA MET A 44 -4.65 -4.03 1.54
C MET A 44 -4.63 -4.64 0.13
N TYR A 45 -4.55 -5.96 0.07
CA TYR A 45 -4.68 -6.73 -1.17
C TYR A 45 -5.65 -7.89 -0.97
N LEU A 46 -6.70 -7.95 -1.78
CA LEU A 46 -7.76 -8.98 -1.72
C LEU A 46 -8.25 -9.28 -0.28
N GLY A 47 -8.49 -8.23 0.52
CA GLY A 47 -9.01 -8.36 1.88
C GLY A 47 -7.96 -8.70 2.95
N GLN A 48 -6.66 -8.75 2.61
CA GLN A 48 -5.57 -8.87 3.58
C GLN A 48 -4.77 -7.58 3.69
N CYS A 49 -4.40 -7.18 4.91
CA CYS A 49 -3.41 -6.14 5.13
C CYS A 49 -2.02 -6.75 4.87
N VAL A 50 -1.34 -6.25 3.86
CA VAL A 50 -0.01 -6.75 3.46
C VAL A 50 1.14 -5.92 4.03
N GLU A 51 0.87 -4.64 4.31
CA GLU A 51 1.86 -3.73 4.88
C GLU A 51 1.15 -2.60 5.63
N LYS A 52 1.75 -2.14 6.73
CA LYS A 52 1.25 -1.03 7.53
C LYS A 52 2.44 -0.26 8.09
N ALA A 53 2.46 1.06 7.91
CA ALA A 53 3.53 1.91 8.41
C ALA A 53 3.08 3.37 8.57
N PRO A 54 3.86 4.21 9.29
CA PRO A 54 3.75 5.66 9.16
C PRO A 54 3.83 6.09 7.70
N ALA A 55 3.07 7.13 7.32
CA ALA A 55 2.93 7.52 5.91
C ALA A 55 4.29 7.79 5.24
N ASP A 56 5.15 8.58 5.84
CA ASP A 56 6.46 8.89 5.29
C ASP A 56 7.33 7.63 5.12
N GLU A 57 7.36 6.77 6.12
CA GLU A 57 8.11 5.51 6.08
C GLU A 57 7.62 4.59 4.96
N LEU A 58 6.31 4.46 4.77
CA LEU A 58 5.76 3.64 3.70
C LEU A 58 6.17 4.12 2.31
N PHE A 59 6.23 5.44 2.09
CA PHE A 59 6.61 6.02 0.79
C PHE A 59 8.13 5.97 0.56
N ASP A 60 8.93 6.13 1.61
CA ASP A 60 10.39 6.17 1.50
C ASP A 60 11.00 4.76 1.48
N ASN A 61 10.41 3.82 2.23
CA ASN A 61 10.93 2.47 2.39
C ASN A 61 9.82 1.38 2.32
N PRO A 62 9.10 1.24 1.19
CA PRO A 62 8.09 0.19 1.03
C PRO A 62 8.74 -1.20 1.06
N LEU A 63 8.18 -2.11 1.83
CA LEU A 63 8.74 -3.46 2.01
C LEU A 63 8.02 -4.50 1.16
N HIS A 64 6.69 -4.52 1.16
CA HIS A 64 5.93 -5.52 0.43
C HIS A 64 6.03 -5.29 -1.10
N PRO A 65 6.25 -6.33 -1.92
CA PRO A 65 6.34 -6.20 -3.38
C PRO A 65 5.13 -5.54 -4.02
N TYR A 66 3.93 -5.77 -3.49
CA TYR A 66 2.72 -5.09 -3.95
C TYR A 66 2.74 -3.58 -3.67
N THR A 67 3.15 -3.16 -2.47
CA THR A 67 3.28 -1.74 -2.12
C THR A 67 4.28 -1.04 -3.03
N ARG A 68 5.43 -1.66 -3.29
CA ARG A 68 6.44 -1.13 -4.23
C ARG A 68 5.84 -0.92 -5.62
N ALA A 69 5.14 -1.93 -6.13
CA ALA A 69 4.51 -1.85 -7.44
C ALA A 69 3.41 -0.76 -7.52
N LEU A 70 2.64 -0.55 -6.43
CA LEU A 70 1.67 0.54 -6.35
C LEU A 70 2.33 1.91 -6.36
N LEU A 71 3.43 2.09 -5.63
CA LEU A 71 4.16 3.36 -5.55
C LEU A 71 4.89 3.66 -6.87
N ASP A 72 5.45 2.65 -7.52
CA ASP A 72 6.09 2.78 -8.84
C ASP A 72 5.10 3.17 -9.94
N ALA A 73 3.83 2.83 -9.77
CA ALA A 73 2.76 3.19 -10.71
C ALA A 73 2.28 4.65 -10.57
N ILE A 74 2.69 5.36 -9.51
CA ILE A 74 2.36 6.78 -9.35
C ILE A 74 3.14 7.59 -10.39
N PRO A 75 2.47 8.37 -11.26
CA PRO A 75 3.16 9.22 -12.22
C PRO A 75 3.98 10.29 -11.48
N VAL A 76 5.29 10.15 -11.46
CA VAL A 76 6.18 11.21 -10.96
C VAL A 76 6.58 12.08 -12.13
N PRO A 77 6.41 13.41 -12.06
CA PRO A 77 6.83 14.31 -13.13
C PRO A 77 8.37 14.51 -13.13
N ARG A 78 9.13 13.41 -13.17
CA ARG A 78 10.60 13.41 -13.33
C ARG A 78 10.95 12.66 -14.60
N LEU A 79 11.59 13.36 -15.53
CA LEU A 79 12.03 12.83 -16.83
C LEU A 79 13.09 11.72 -16.74
N GLU A 80 13.68 11.50 -15.57
CA GLU A 80 14.83 10.59 -15.37
C GLU A 80 14.44 9.17 -14.94
N TYR A 81 13.16 8.88 -14.66
CA TYR A 81 12.70 7.58 -14.11
C TYR A 81 11.81 6.78 -15.06
N ARG A 82 12.02 6.90 -16.38
CA ARG A 82 11.16 6.23 -17.38
C ARG A 82 11.38 4.71 -17.53
N ASP A 83 12.44 4.15 -16.94
CA ASP A 83 12.85 2.76 -17.22
C ASP A 83 12.50 1.72 -16.14
N LYS A 84 11.77 2.08 -15.07
CA LYS A 84 11.43 1.14 -13.99
C LYS A 84 9.95 1.17 -13.62
N THR A 85 9.07 1.06 -14.59
CA THR A 85 7.67 0.71 -14.30
C THR A 85 7.64 -0.78 -13.99
N SER A 86 7.59 -1.15 -12.72
CA SER A 86 7.25 -2.51 -12.32
C SER A 86 5.79 -2.75 -12.69
N VAL A 87 5.57 -3.32 -13.87
CA VAL A 87 4.24 -3.69 -14.32
C VAL A 87 3.81 -4.89 -13.50
N ILE A 88 2.77 -4.71 -12.67
CA ILE A 88 2.14 -5.83 -11.97
C ILE A 88 1.61 -6.80 -13.02
N ARG A 89 2.26 -7.96 -13.18
CA ARG A 89 1.92 -8.98 -14.16
C ARG A 89 0.83 -9.91 -13.64
N GLY A 90 0.12 -10.58 -14.53
CA GLY A 90 -0.85 -11.63 -14.22
C GLY A 90 -2.27 -11.12 -13.98
N GLU A 91 -3.22 -12.05 -14.01
CA GLU A 91 -4.64 -11.79 -13.76
C GLU A 91 -4.90 -11.59 -12.27
N LEU A 92 -5.97 -10.84 -11.95
CA LEU A 92 -6.45 -10.73 -10.58
C LEU A 92 -6.92 -12.12 -10.12
N SER A 93 -6.35 -12.58 -9.01
CA SER A 93 -6.84 -13.80 -8.36
C SER A 93 -8.30 -13.61 -7.95
N ASN A 94 -9.09 -14.69 -7.99
CA ASN A 94 -10.47 -14.65 -7.56
C ASN A 94 -10.54 -14.25 -6.07
N PRO A 95 -11.24 -13.16 -5.71
CA PRO A 95 -11.38 -12.76 -4.31
C PRO A 95 -12.31 -13.70 -3.51
N ILE A 96 -13.08 -14.54 -4.22
CA ILE A 96 -13.98 -15.52 -3.61
C ILE A 96 -13.19 -16.82 -3.43
N ASP A 97 -13.06 -17.27 -2.19
CA ASP A 97 -12.34 -18.50 -1.81
C ASP A 97 -10.87 -18.50 -2.28
N PRO A 98 -10.05 -17.54 -1.76
CA PRO A 98 -8.66 -17.42 -2.17
C PRO A 98 -7.86 -18.67 -1.75
N ALA A 99 -6.93 -19.09 -2.60
CA ALA A 99 -5.98 -20.14 -2.28
C ALA A 99 -5.19 -19.81 -0.99
N PRO A 100 -4.74 -20.83 -0.24
CA PRO A 100 -3.89 -20.62 0.93
C PRO A 100 -2.58 -19.90 0.55
N GLY A 101 -1.99 -19.21 1.51
CA GLY A 101 -0.74 -18.47 1.33
C GLY A 101 -0.93 -16.99 0.98
N CYS A 102 0.15 -16.38 0.53
CA CYS A 102 0.15 -14.97 0.15
C CYS A 102 -0.75 -14.73 -1.06
N ARG A 103 -1.79 -13.91 -0.92
CA ARG A 103 -2.74 -13.59 -2.00
C ARG A 103 -2.10 -12.89 -3.20
N PHE A 104 -0.99 -12.23 -3.00
CA PHE A 104 -0.22 -11.58 -4.07
C PHE A 104 0.76 -12.53 -4.77
N ALA A 105 1.00 -13.74 -4.25
CA ALA A 105 1.97 -14.70 -4.79
C ALA A 105 1.86 -14.93 -6.33
N PRO A 106 0.66 -15.05 -6.94
CA PRO A 106 0.54 -15.25 -8.39
C PRO A 106 1.09 -14.09 -9.24
N ARG A 107 1.23 -12.91 -8.66
CA ARG A 107 1.65 -11.68 -9.34
C ARG A 107 2.98 -11.13 -8.81
N CYS A 108 3.62 -11.83 -7.90
CA CYS A 108 4.84 -11.42 -7.24
C CYS A 108 6.06 -11.97 -7.97
N ASP A 109 6.97 -11.10 -8.41
CA ASP A 109 8.23 -11.50 -9.05
C ASP A 109 9.21 -12.18 -8.08
N HIS A 110 8.98 -12.04 -6.76
CA HIS A 110 9.77 -12.66 -5.69
C HIS A 110 9.07 -13.88 -5.07
N CYS A 111 8.04 -14.42 -5.73
CA CYS A 111 7.28 -15.55 -5.22
C CYS A 111 8.14 -16.79 -5.05
N THR A 112 8.08 -17.38 -3.86
CA THR A 112 8.68 -18.68 -3.53
C THR A 112 7.60 -19.71 -3.24
N GLU A 113 7.97 -20.98 -3.10
CA GLU A 113 7.05 -22.04 -2.70
C GLU A 113 6.42 -21.78 -1.33
N ALA A 114 7.18 -21.19 -0.40
CA ALA A 114 6.69 -20.79 0.91
C ALA A 114 5.52 -19.78 0.82
N CYS A 115 5.58 -18.85 -0.14
CA CYS A 115 4.51 -17.88 -0.34
C CYS A 115 3.16 -18.50 -0.72
N ARG A 116 3.17 -19.70 -1.29
CA ARG A 116 1.95 -20.41 -1.76
C ARG A 116 1.31 -21.26 -0.68
N ASN A 117 2.09 -21.67 0.32
CA ASN A 117 1.68 -22.65 1.31
C ASN A 117 1.56 -22.06 2.72
N HIS A 118 2.00 -20.82 2.92
CA HIS A 118 2.05 -20.18 4.22
C HIS A 118 1.38 -18.81 4.22
N ASP A 119 0.42 -18.63 5.11
CA ASP A 119 -0.24 -17.34 5.34
C ASP A 119 0.70 -16.43 6.14
N CYS A 120 1.25 -15.44 5.46
CA CYS A 120 2.10 -14.45 6.10
C CYS A 120 1.28 -13.57 7.06
N GLN A 121 1.75 -13.46 8.30
CA GLN A 121 1.21 -12.54 9.28
C GLN A 121 2.01 -11.24 9.27
N LEU A 122 1.36 -10.12 9.64
CA LEU A 122 2.05 -8.86 9.84
C LEU A 122 3.11 -9.00 10.91
N ARG A 123 4.37 -8.71 10.56
CA ARG A 123 5.52 -8.71 11.47
C ARG A 123 6.03 -7.30 11.65
N ASP A 124 6.39 -6.98 12.87
CA ASP A 124 7.01 -5.71 13.23
C ASP A 124 8.47 -5.68 12.73
N MET A 125 8.75 -4.70 11.88
CA MET A 125 10.09 -4.46 11.33
C MET A 125 10.81 -3.32 12.06
N GLY A 126 10.20 -2.76 13.09
CA GLY A 126 10.65 -1.59 13.84
C GLY A 126 9.95 -0.31 13.42
N GLU A 127 9.96 0.68 14.29
CA GLU A 127 9.42 2.03 14.05
C GLU A 127 7.95 2.08 13.63
N GLY A 128 7.15 1.07 14.03
CA GLY A 128 5.75 0.97 13.64
C GLY A 128 5.51 0.50 12.20
N HIS A 129 6.52 -0.05 11.54
CA HIS A 129 6.45 -0.63 10.22
C HIS A 129 6.19 -2.13 10.29
N TYR A 130 5.09 -2.58 9.72
CA TYR A 130 4.65 -3.98 9.71
C TYR A 130 4.51 -4.48 8.28
N VAL A 131 4.96 -5.71 8.02
CA VAL A 131 4.85 -6.34 6.70
C VAL A 131 4.47 -7.81 6.81
N ALA A 132 3.58 -8.27 5.92
CA ALA A 132 3.18 -9.67 5.78
C ALA A 132 3.84 -10.27 4.52
N CYS A 133 5.13 -10.62 4.59
CA CYS A 133 5.88 -11.13 3.45
C CYS A 133 6.96 -12.12 3.89
N THR A 134 7.05 -13.27 3.21
CA THR A 134 8.06 -14.31 3.47
C THR A 134 9.51 -13.83 3.29
N LEU A 135 9.74 -12.79 2.48
CA LEU A 135 11.07 -12.20 2.31
C LEU A 135 11.68 -11.68 3.62
N TYR A 136 10.84 -11.38 4.61
CA TYR A 136 11.23 -10.85 5.93
C TYR A 136 11.00 -11.85 7.06
N GLU A 137 10.64 -13.09 6.74
CA GLU A 137 10.59 -14.19 7.67
C GLU A 137 11.99 -14.80 7.81
N LYS A 138 12.64 -14.54 8.92
CA LYS A 138 13.88 -15.22 9.32
C LYS A 138 13.59 -16.32 10.33
#